data_f6f799674ce8b400ab7d0f66808c85d0
#
_entry.id   f6f799674ce8b400ab7d0f66808c85d0
#
_cell.length_a   1.000
_cell.length_b   1.000
_cell.length_c   1.000
_cell.angle_alpha   90.00
_cell.angle_beta   90.00
_cell.angle_gamma   90.00
#
_symmetry.space_group_name_H-M   'P 1'
#
loop_
_entity.id
_entity.type
_entity.pdbx_description
1 polymer ?
#
loop_
_entity_poly.entity_id
_entity_poly.type
_entity_poly.pdbx_seq_one_letter_code
_entity_poly.pdbx_strand_id
1 'polypeptide(L)'
;MGTCLVMMEVVRMKTIKIGLLGLGNIGTGTYKTLEMNRSEIESTLNAKVEIVKILERDTERDRGITVPKEKFTSDPDEIFQDPEIDIVIELLGGIEPATTFMLSALKNGKHVVTANKAALAANYHELINAAKENNVILRFEASVGGGIPILGTLTGPLRANKFEEVMGILNGTTNYILTMMTKEGLDYETALKDAQEQGFAEADPTADVEGIDAANKLTILMA
;
A
#
# COMPACT_ATOMS: atom_id res chain seq x y z
N MET A 1 10.35 -44.57 40.98
CA MET A 1 10.94 -43.68 39.99
C MET A 1 9.86 -43.35 38.96
N GLY A 2 9.21 -42.20 39.13
CA GLY A 2 8.15 -41.76 38.23
C GLY A 2 8.75 -40.88 37.16
N THR A 3 8.70 -41.33 35.92
CA THR A 3 9.14 -40.58 34.76
C THR A 3 8.08 -39.52 34.45
N CYS A 4 8.37 -38.24 34.73
CA CYS A 4 7.55 -37.12 34.34
C CYS A 4 7.70 -36.90 32.82
N LEU A 5 6.75 -37.37 32.04
CA LEU A 5 6.65 -37.01 30.62
C LEU A 5 6.16 -35.54 30.57
N VAL A 6 7.10 -34.64 30.33
CA VAL A 6 6.72 -33.28 29.90
C VAL A 6 6.26 -33.39 28.45
N MET A 7 4.95 -33.37 28.23
CA MET A 7 4.38 -33.17 26.90
C MET A 7 4.74 -31.72 26.45
N MET A 8 5.74 -31.61 25.61
CA MET A 8 5.96 -30.35 24.86
C MET A 8 4.75 -30.18 23.91
N GLU A 9 3.83 -29.33 24.28
CA GLU A 9 2.86 -28.80 23.30
C GLU A 9 3.68 -28.16 22.19
N VAL A 10 3.59 -28.72 20.99
CA VAL A 10 4.11 -28.09 19.78
C VAL A 10 3.24 -26.87 19.54
N VAL A 11 3.68 -25.71 19.99
CA VAL A 11 3.03 -24.43 19.67
C VAL A 11 3.05 -24.30 18.16
N ARG A 12 1.92 -24.57 17.52
CA ARG A 12 1.77 -24.45 16.07
C ARG A 12 1.82 -22.95 15.73
N MET A 13 2.89 -22.50 15.08
CA MET A 13 3.00 -21.11 14.63
C MET A 13 1.76 -20.74 13.80
N LYS A 14 1.10 -19.64 14.17
CA LYS A 14 -0.03 -19.10 13.39
C LYS A 14 0.48 -18.74 11.98
N THR A 15 -0.32 -19.01 10.97
CA THR A 15 -0.07 -18.52 9.60
C THR A 15 -0.99 -17.35 9.34
N ILE A 16 -0.43 -16.22 8.95
CA ILE A 16 -1.16 -15.03 8.46
C ILE A 16 -1.27 -15.17 6.95
N LYS A 17 -2.50 -15.28 6.46
CA LYS A 17 -2.78 -15.44 5.03
C LYS A 17 -3.15 -14.12 4.40
N ILE A 18 -2.58 -13.82 3.24
CA ILE A 18 -2.70 -12.55 2.54
C ILE A 18 -3.31 -12.76 1.15
N GLY A 19 -4.31 -11.97 0.83
CA GLY A 19 -4.79 -11.73 -0.53
C GLY A 19 -4.16 -10.45 -1.09
N LEU A 20 -3.55 -10.51 -2.27
CA LEU A 20 -2.92 -9.37 -2.93
C LEU A 20 -3.77 -8.93 -4.12
N LEU A 21 -4.15 -7.66 -4.17
CA LEU A 21 -4.89 -7.06 -5.29
C LEU A 21 -3.94 -6.23 -6.15
N GLY A 22 -3.63 -6.74 -7.33
CA GLY A 22 -2.71 -6.13 -8.29
C GLY A 22 -1.25 -6.58 -8.13
N LEU A 23 -0.66 -7.03 -9.25
CA LEU A 23 0.73 -7.42 -9.35
C LEU A 23 1.49 -6.54 -10.35
N GLY A 24 1.23 -5.23 -10.32
CA GLY A 24 1.99 -4.20 -11.02
C GLY A 24 3.36 -3.98 -10.38
N ASN A 25 4.00 -2.84 -10.63
CA ASN A 25 5.33 -2.54 -10.08
C ASN A 25 5.38 -2.63 -8.55
N ILE A 26 4.40 -2.01 -7.87
CA ILE A 26 4.33 -2.01 -6.40
C ILE A 26 4.01 -3.41 -5.86
N GLY A 27 3.02 -4.08 -6.45
CA GLY A 27 2.64 -5.45 -6.04
C GLY A 27 3.79 -6.45 -6.21
N THR A 28 4.50 -6.37 -7.34
CA THR A 28 5.70 -7.18 -7.58
C THR A 28 6.80 -6.89 -6.56
N GLY A 29 7.02 -5.60 -6.24
CA GLY A 29 7.96 -5.19 -5.20
C GLY A 29 7.58 -5.73 -3.83
N THR A 30 6.31 -5.64 -3.47
CA THR A 30 5.77 -6.17 -2.20
C THR A 30 5.96 -7.69 -2.11
N TYR A 31 5.62 -8.42 -3.18
CA TYR A 31 5.81 -9.88 -3.25
C TYR A 31 7.29 -10.24 -3.06
N LYS A 32 8.20 -9.59 -3.81
CA LYS A 32 9.65 -9.80 -3.69
C LYS A 32 10.15 -9.53 -2.27
N THR A 33 9.74 -8.44 -1.67
CA THR A 33 10.16 -8.04 -0.32
C THR A 33 9.74 -9.07 0.73
N LEU A 34 8.50 -9.57 0.65
CA LEU A 34 8.01 -10.62 1.54
C LEU A 34 8.78 -11.92 1.36
N GLU A 35 9.08 -12.33 0.12
CA GLU A 35 9.84 -13.55 -0.13
C GLU A 35 11.30 -13.43 0.32
N MET A 36 11.96 -12.30 0.04
CA MET A 36 13.38 -12.08 0.38
C MET A 36 13.61 -11.98 1.89
N ASN A 37 12.69 -11.36 2.63
CA ASN A 37 12.83 -11.10 4.06
C ASN A 37 11.93 -12.02 4.91
N ARG A 38 11.41 -13.11 4.34
CA ARG A 38 10.46 -14.01 4.99
C ARG A 38 10.92 -14.45 6.38
N SER A 39 12.15 -14.94 6.50
CA SER A 39 12.68 -15.46 7.78
C SER A 39 12.72 -14.39 8.86
N GLU A 40 13.12 -13.17 8.53
CA GLU A 40 13.19 -12.04 9.45
C GLU A 40 11.79 -11.59 9.90
N ILE A 41 10.87 -11.47 8.92
CA ILE A 41 9.48 -11.10 9.16
C ILE A 41 8.78 -12.13 10.05
N GLU A 42 8.90 -13.41 9.72
CA GLU A 42 8.29 -14.51 10.48
C GLU A 42 8.87 -14.65 11.89
N SER A 43 10.19 -14.44 12.04
CA SER A 43 10.86 -14.41 13.33
C SER A 43 10.35 -13.25 14.21
N THR A 44 10.25 -12.06 13.64
CA THR A 44 9.77 -10.87 14.35
C THR A 44 8.31 -11.00 14.79
N LEU A 45 7.47 -11.58 13.92
CA LEU A 45 6.04 -11.75 14.18
C LEU A 45 5.71 -12.99 15.02
N ASN A 46 6.65 -13.92 15.16
CA ASN A 46 6.41 -15.27 15.66
C ASN A 46 5.20 -15.94 14.96
N ALA A 47 5.08 -15.71 13.65
CA ALA A 47 4.01 -16.22 12.79
C ALA A 47 4.53 -16.40 11.37
N LYS A 48 3.98 -17.37 10.64
CA LYS A 48 4.22 -17.50 9.20
C LYS A 48 3.42 -16.44 8.44
N VAL A 49 3.96 -15.98 7.32
CA VAL A 49 3.28 -15.01 6.44
C VAL A 49 3.25 -15.57 5.03
N GLU A 50 2.07 -15.65 4.43
CA GLU A 50 1.90 -16.23 3.10
C GLU A 50 0.91 -15.44 2.25
N ILE A 51 1.34 -15.05 1.02
CA ILE A 51 0.42 -14.59 -0.02
C ILE A 51 -0.21 -15.83 -0.65
N VAL A 52 -1.49 -16.05 -0.39
CA VAL A 52 -2.23 -17.25 -0.83
C VAL A 52 -2.99 -17.02 -2.12
N LYS A 53 -3.48 -15.79 -2.38
CA LYS A 53 -4.21 -15.43 -3.59
C LYS A 53 -3.76 -14.06 -4.10
N ILE A 54 -3.76 -13.92 -5.42
CA ILE A 54 -3.36 -12.70 -6.13
C ILE A 54 -4.41 -12.40 -7.20
N LEU A 55 -5.12 -11.29 -7.05
CA LEU A 55 -6.04 -10.78 -8.07
C LEU A 55 -5.22 -10.07 -9.16
N GLU A 56 -5.14 -10.66 -10.34
CA GLU A 56 -4.41 -10.10 -11.48
C GLU A 56 -5.05 -10.56 -12.80
N ARG A 57 -5.17 -9.64 -13.74
CA ARG A 57 -5.74 -9.92 -15.06
C ARG A 57 -4.72 -10.52 -16.03
N ASP A 58 -3.52 -9.96 -16.02
CA ASP A 58 -2.43 -10.38 -16.90
C ASP A 58 -1.47 -11.31 -16.14
N THR A 59 -1.81 -12.59 -16.12
CA THR A 59 -1.05 -13.64 -15.42
C THR A 59 0.19 -14.09 -16.19
N GLU A 60 0.31 -13.77 -17.48
CA GLU A 60 1.42 -14.21 -18.33
C GLU A 60 2.55 -13.17 -18.43
N ARG A 61 2.31 -11.95 -17.96
CA ARG A 61 3.33 -10.88 -17.97
C ARG A 61 4.56 -11.30 -17.16
N ASP A 62 5.73 -11.22 -17.78
CA ASP A 62 7.00 -11.39 -17.05
C ASP A 62 7.24 -10.20 -16.10
N ARG A 63 7.33 -10.50 -14.81
CA ARG A 63 7.58 -9.53 -13.72
C ARG A 63 8.93 -9.76 -13.05
N GLY A 64 9.75 -10.67 -13.61
CA GLY A 64 11.02 -11.08 -13.03
C GLY A 64 10.86 -11.74 -11.64
N ILE A 65 9.73 -12.40 -11.42
CA ILE A 65 9.41 -13.22 -10.24
C ILE A 65 8.69 -14.51 -10.68
N THR A 66 8.84 -15.55 -9.87
CA THR A 66 8.09 -16.79 -10.07
C THR A 66 6.95 -16.84 -9.05
N VAL A 67 5.71 -16.87 -9.55
CA VAL A 67 4.51 -17.03 -8.74
C VAL A 67 3.81 -18.32 -9.18
N PRO A 68 3.45 -19.21 -8.26
CA PRO A 68 2.67 -20.40 -8.57
C PRO A 68 1.33 -20.04 -9.24
N LYS A 69 0.99 -20.71 -10.34
CA LYS A 69 -0.22 -20.37 -11.15
C LYS A 69 -1.52 -20.48 -10.36
N GLU A 70 -1.59 -21.38 -9.39
CA GLU A 70 -2.74 -21.61 -8.51
C GLU A 70 -3.02 -20.44 -7.54
N LYS A 71 -2.07 -19.53 -7.38
CA LYS A 71 -2.27 -18.32 -6.57
C LYS A 71 -3.01 -17.22 -7.32
N PHE A 72 -3.05 -17.27 -8.66
CA PHE A 72 -3.74 -16.25 -9.44
C PHE A 72 -5.25 -16.47 -9.46
N THR A 73 -5.99 -15.39 -9.42
CA THR A 73 -7.43 -15.36 -9.66
C THR A 73 -7.82 -14.09 -10.43
N SER A 74 -8.89 -14.16 -11.19
CA SER A 74 -9.57 -13.01 -11.79
C SER A 74 -10.87 -12.67 -11.04
N ASP A 75 -11.28 -13.50 -10.09
CA ASP A 75 -12.47 -13.31 -9.26
C ASP A 75 -12.08 -12.74 -7.89
N PRO A 76 -12.44 -11.48 -7.59
CA PRO A 76 -12.13 -10.85 -6.31
C PRO A 76 -12.84 -11.54 -5.12
N ASP A 77 -13.96 -12.21 -5.35
CA ASP A 77 -14.70 -12.90 -4.29
C ASP A 77 -13.94 -14.11 -3.73
N GLU A 78 -13.05 -14.73 -4.51
CA GLU A 78 -12.13 -15.75 -4.01
C GLU A 78 -11.17 -15.23 -2.93
N ILE A 79 -11.01 -13.91 -2.83
CA ILE A 79 -10.21 -13.26 -1.79
C ILE A 79 -11.11 -12.74 -0.66
N PHE A 80 -12.20 -12.05 -1.02
CA PHE A 80 -13.02 -11.38 0.00
C PHE A 80 -13.83 -12.34 0.83
N GLN A 81 -14.32 -13.43 0.25
CA GLN A 81 -15.17 -14.41 0.92
C GLN A 81 -14.39 -15.57 1.55
N ASP A 82 -13.09 -15.71 1.26
CA ASP A 82 -12.27 -16.75 1.89
C ASP A 82 -12.05 -16.45 3.38
N PRO A 83 -12.61 -17.24 4.31
CA PRO A 83 -12.49 -16.99 5.74
C PRO A 83 -11.06 -17.19 6.28
N GLU A 84 -10.19 -17.82 5.50
CA GLU A 84 -8.81 -18.06 5.91
C GLU A 84 -7.86 -16.89 5.57
N ILE A 85 -8.28 -15.94 4.73
CA ILE A 85 -7.49 -14.73 4.42
C ILE A 85 -7.69 -13.72 5.55
N ASP A 86 -6.60 -13.37 6.22
CA ASP A 86 -6.57 -12.41 7.32
C ASP A 86 -6.42 -10.96 6.81
N ILE A 87 -5.60 -10.75 5.79
CA ILE A 87 -5.18 -9.42 5.31
C ILE A 87 -5.35 -9.34 3.79
N VAL A 88 -5.86 -8.20 3.34
CA VAL A 88 -5.87 -7.83 1.91
C VAL A 88 -4.90 -6.67 1.70
N ILE A 89 -3.97 -6.84 0.74
CA ILE A 89 -3.07 -5.76 0.30
C ILE A 89 -3.59 -5.24 -1.04
N GLU A 90 -4.04 -3.97 -1.08
CA GLU A 90 -4.58 -3.32 -2.27
C GLU A 90 -3.52 -2.43 -2.94
N LEU A 91 -3.17 -2.74 -4.18
CA LEU A 91 -2.14 -2.07 -4.98
C LEU A 91 -2.57 -1.91 -6.46
N LEU A 92 -3.86 -1.76 -6.71
CA LEU A 92 -4.40 -1.62 -8.08
C LEU A 92 -4.19 -0.24 -8.67
N GLY A 93 -4.29 0.80 -7.83
CA GLY A 93 -4.31 2.18 -8.26
C GLY A 93 -5.68 2.65 -8.78
N GLY A 94 -5.82 3.98 -8.97
CA GLY A 94 -7.11 4.60 -9.30
C GLY A 94 -8.07 4.63 -8.11
N ILE A 95 -9.25 5.24 -8.30
CA ILE A 95 -10.27 5.31 -7.24
C ILE A 95 -11.12 4.03 -7.25
N GLU A 96 -11.62 3.65 -8.43
CA GLU A 96 -12.37 2.42 -8.63
C GLU A 96 -11.62 1.47 -9.58
N PRO A 97 -11.70 0.14 -9.36
CA PRO A 97 -12.50 -0.57 -8.35
C PRO A 97 -11.84 -0.68 -6.96
N ALA A 98 -10.73 0.00 -6.72
CA ALA A 98 -9.94 -0.13 -5.49
C ALA A 98 -10.76 0.17 -4.22
N THR A 99 -11.56 1.26 -4.24
CA THR A 99 -12.43 1.62 -3.11
C THR A 99 -13.45 0.52 -2.81
N THR A 100 -14.17 0.07 -3.84
CA THR A 100 -15.16 -1.01 -3.72
C THR A 100 -14.52 -2.28 -3.15
N PHE A 101 -13.34 -2.64 -3.60
CA PHE A 101 -12.63 -3.84 -3.13
C PHE A 101 -12.13 -3.71 -1.69
N MET A 102 -11.60 -2.55 -1.30
CA MET A 102 -11.23 -2.29 0.09
C MET A 102 -12.44 -2.36 1.02
N LEU A 103 -13.56 -1.76 0.63
CA LEU A 103 -14.81 -1.82 1.40
C LEU A 103 -15.32 -3.26 1.53
N SER A 104 -15.27 -4.05 0.45
CA SER A 104 -15.64 -5.47 0.49
C SER A 104 -14.75 -6.25 1.44
N ALA A 105 -13.44 -6.07 1.39
CA ALA A 105 -12.51 -6.73 2.30
C ALA A 105 -12.79 -6.37 3.77
N LEU A 106 -12.94 -5.08 4.08
CA LEU A 106 -13.23 -4.59 5.43
C LEU A 106 -14.56 -5.15 5.97
N LYS A 107 -15.62 -5.13 5.16
CA LYS A 107 -16.94 -5.65 5.52
C LYS A 107 -16.95 -7.17 5.74
N ASN A 108 -16.03 -7.89 5.10
CA ASN A 108 -15.84 -9.34 5.31
C ASN A 108 -14.81 -9.64 6.42
N GLY A 109 -14.52 -8.68 7.30
CA GLY A 109 -13.69 -8.89 8.49
C GLY A 109 -12.19 -9.02 8.20
N LYS A 110 -11.71 -8.53 7.04
CA LYS A 110 -10.30 -8.59 6.68
C LYS A 110 -9.59 -7.26 6.97
N HIS A 111 -8.40 -7.32 7.50
CA HIS A 111 -7.52 -6.16 7.59
C HIS A 111 -7.11 -5.72 6.19
N VAL A 112 -6.95 -4.41 5.97
CA VAL A 112 -6.54 -3.87 4.67
C VAL A 112 -5.26 -3.05 4.80
N VAL A 113 -4.35 -3.25 3.84
CA VAL A 113 -3.16 -2.43 3.65
C VAL A 113 -3.19 -1.87 2.24
N THR A 114 -3.04 -0.56 2.08
CA THR A 114 -3.05 0.08 0.75
C THR A 114 -1.96 1.14 0.61
N ALA A 115 -1.48 1.34 -0.61
CA ALA A 115 -0.64 2.46 -1.02
C ALA A 115 -1.42 3.46 -1.92
N ASN A 116 -2.72 3.25 -2.12
CA ASN A 116 -3.55 3.96 -3.08
C ASN A 116 -4.04 5.30 -2.53
N LYS A 117 -3.23 6.34 -2.74
CA LYS A 117 -3.55 7.69 -2.27
C LYS A 117 -4.84 8.27 -2.86
N ALA A 118 -5.16 7.95 -4.13
CA ALA A 118 -6.35 8.49 -4.79
C ALA A 118 -7.64 7.94 -4.18
N ALA A 119 -7.72 6.62 -3.98
CA ALA A 119 -8.87 5.99 -3.33
C ALA A 119 -9.03 6.47 -1.88
N LEU A 120 -7.93 6.58 -1.14
CA LEU A 120 -7.93 7.11 0.23
C LEU A 120 -8.38 8.56 0.30
N ALA A 121 -7.80 9.47 -0.50
CA ALA A 121 -8.16 10.88 -0.47
C ALA A 121 -9.63 11.11 -0.82
N ALA A 122 -10.18 10.33 -1.76
CA ALA A 122 -11.57 10.44 -2.19
C ALA A 122 -12.57 9.86 -1.17
N ASN A 123 -12.21 8.77 -0.46
CA ASN A 123 -13.16 7.98 0.33
C ASN A 123 -12.67 7.69 1.77
N TYR A 124 -11.82 8.56 2.33
CA TYR A 124 -11.17 8.34 3.62
C TYR A 124 -12.16 8.00 4.74
N HIS A 125 -13.18 8.82 4.92
CA HIS A 125 -14.15 8.63 6.01
C HIS A 125 -14.94 7.32 5.86
N GLU A 126 -15.33 6.95 4.66
CA GLU A 126 -16.07 5.70 4.41
C GLU A 126 -15.21 4.48 4.73
N LEU A 127 -13.95 4.47 4.26
CA LEU A 127 -13.00 3.39 4.50
C LEU A 127 -12.66 3.23 5.99
N ILE A 128 -12.41 4.35 6.70
CA ILE A 128 -12.13 4.32 8.13
C ILE A 128 -13.33 3.87 8.94
N ASN A 129 -14.54 4.31 8.58
CA ASN A 129 -15.76 3.89 9.26
C ASN A 129 -16.01 2.39 9.05
N ALA A 130 -15.88 1.90 7.81
CA ALA A 130 -16.01 0.49 7.51
C ALA A 130 -15.01 -0.37 8.32
N ALA A 131 -13.76 0.09 8.46
CA ALA A 131 -12.78 -0.60 9.30
C ALA A 131 -13.18 -0.64 10.77
N LYS A 132 -13.66 0.48 11.33
CA LYS A 132 -14.12 0.57 12.71
C LYS A 132 -15.35 -0.29 12.97
N GLU A 133 -16.36 -0.22 12.12
CA GLU A 133 -17.62 -0.98 12.25
C GLU A 133 -17.40 -2.48 12.22
N ASN A 134 -16.43 -2.96 11.47
CA ASN A 134 -16.11 -4.39 11.38
C ASN A 134 -14.95 -4.83 12.28
N ASN A 135 -14.46 -3.94 13.15
CA ASN A 135 -13.35 -4.20 14.08
C ASN A 135 -12.07 -4.73 13.40
N VAL A 136 -11.75 -4.19 12.24
CA VAL A 136 -10.55 -4.47 11.46
C VAL A 136 -9.68 -3.24 11.29
N ILE A 137 -8.47 -3.42 10.79
CA ILE A 137 -7.47 -2.36 10.66
C ILE A 137 -7.30 -2.00 9.19
N LEU A 138 -7.31 -0.70 8.88
CA LEU A 138 -6.85 -0.14 7.62
C LEU A 138 -5.48 0.52 7.84
N ARG A 139 -4.47 0.12 7.06
CA ARG A 139 -3.12 0.70 7.06
C ARG A 139 -2.78 1.26 5.68
N PHE A 140 -2.15 2.44 5.65
CA PHE A 140 -1.90 3.16 4.39
C PHE A 140 -0.61 4.00 4.43
N GLU A 141 0.40 3.55 5.18
CA GLU A 141 1.68 4.26 5.32
C GLU A 141 2.31 4.62 3.97
N ALA A 142 2.33 3.66 3.03
CA ALA A 142 2.93 3.84 1.72
C ALA A 142 2.15 4.77 0.76
N SER A 143 1.00 5.29 1.18
CA SER A 143 0.21 6.24 0.37
C SER A 143 0.83 7.64 0.34
N VAL A 144 1.63 8.00 1.36
CA VAL A 144 2.31 9.30 1.46
C VAL A 144 3.77 9.08 1.88
N GLY A 145 4.71 9.72 1.18
CA GLY A 145 6.13 9.70 1.52
C GLY A 145 6.89 8.42 1.15
N GLY A 146 6.24 7.44 0.53
CA GLY A 146 6.87 6.19 0.12
C GLY A 146 7.47 5.42 1.30
N GLY A 147 8.81 5.33 1.36
CA GLY A 147 9.53 4.67 2.47
C GLY A 147 9.74 5.54 3.72
N ILE A 148 9.24 6.78 3.75
CA ILE A 148 9.36 7.68 4.90
C ILE A 148 8.18 7.43 5.85
N PRO A 149 8.42 7.02 7.13
CA PRO A 149 7.36 6.67 8.08
C PRO A 149 6.69 7.92 8.66
N ILE A 150 5.95 8.67 7.87
CA ILE A 150 5.33 9.94 8.30
C ILE A 150 3.96 9.72 8.98
N LEU A 151 3.09 8.90 8.41
CA LEU A 151 1.74 8.67 8.92
C LEU A 151 1.79 7.91 10.26
N GLY A 152 2.61 6.88 10.36
CA GLY A 152 2.84 6.15 11.61
C GLY A 152 3.40 7.04 12.71
N THR A 153 4.24 8.02 12.36
CA THR A 153 4.78 8.99 13.32
C THR A 153 3.69 9.94 13.83
N LEU A 154 2.85 10.46 12.93
CA LEU A 154 1.74 11.36 13.28
C LEU A 154 0.70 10.65 14.16
N THR A 155 0.31 9.42 13.79
CA THR A 155 -0.76 8.66 14.47
C THR A 155 -0.28 7.85 15.68
N GLY A 156 1.02 7.71 15.85
CA GLY A 156 1.66 7.00 16.97
C GLY A 156 2.31 7.97 17.96
N PRO A 157 3.64 8.21 17.91
CA PRO A 157 4.35 9.02 18.89
C PRO A 157 3.84 10.44 19.04
N LEU A 158 3.36 11.06 17.96
CA LEU A 158 2.87 12.44 17.96
C LEU A 158 1.36 12.58 18.18
N ARG A 159 0.64 11.50 18.40
CA ARG A 159 -0.83 11.48 18.50
C ARG A 159 -1.40 12.41 19.58
N ALA A 160 -0.65 12.69 20.65
CA ALA A 160 -1.09 13.57 21.74
C ALA A 160 -0.91 15.07 21.41
N ASN A 161 -0.27 15.40 20.28
CA ASN A 161 -0.04 16.78 19.88
C ASN A 161 -1.22 17.32 19.07
N LYS A 162 -1.37 18.64 19.07
CA LYS A 162 -2.27 19.37 18.19
C LYS A 162 -1.44 19.94 17.04
N PHE A 163 -1.76 19.55 15.82
CA PHE A 163 -1.13 20.12 14.63
C PHE A 163 -1.90 21.38 14.22
N GLU A 164 -1.18 22.48 13.98
CA GLU A 164 -1.76 23.75 13.56
C GLU A 164 -1.57 23.97 12.06
N GLU A 165 -0.49 23.41 11.50
CA GLU A 165 -0.14 23.58 10.09
C GLU A 165 0.62 22.36 9.57
N VAL A 166 0.38 22.02 8.30
CA VAL A 166 1.14 21.01 7.55
C VAL A 166 1.69 21.66 6.29
N MET A 167 3.02 21.70 6.18
CA MET A 167 3.73 22.20 5.00
C MET A 167 4.74 21.17 4.51
N GLY A 168 4.92 21.08 3.20
CA GLY A 168 5.91 20.17 2.63
C GLY A 168 6.02 20.24 1.11
N ILE A 169 7.12 19.70 0.60
CA ILE A 169 7.28 19.38 -0.82
C ILE A 169 6.73 17.95 -0.99
N LEU A 170 5.53 17.85 -1.56
CA LEU A 170 4.79 16.59 -1.63
C LEU A 170 4.85 15.90 -3.00
N ASN A 171 5.39 16.59 -4.02
CA ASN A 171 5.49 16.07 -5.37
C ASN A 171 6.90 16.30 -5.94
N GLY A 172 7.56 15.24 -6.40
CA GLY A 172 8.93 15.28 -6.93
C GLY A 172 9.03 15.97 -8.28
N THR A 173 8.08 15.72 -9.17
CA THR A 173 8.03 16.27 -10.53
C THR A 173 7.95 17.80 -10.51
N THR A 174 6.98 18.35 -9.79
CA THR A 174 6.81 19.79 -9.66
C THR A 174 7.97 20.45 -8.92
N ASN A 175 8.53 19.77 -7.92
CA ASN A 175 9.75 20.27 -7.25
C ASN A 175 10.92 20.38 -8.21
N TYR A 176 11.11 19.40 -9.10
CA TYR A 176 12.14 19.44 -10.14
C TYR A 176 11.90 20.61 -11.10
N ILE A 177 10.71 20.72 -11.68
CA ILE A 177 10.33 21.76 -12.64
C ILE A 177 10.57 23.16 -12.04
N LEU A 178 10.03 23.41 -10.84
CA LEU A 178 10.17 24.70 -10.16
C LEU A 178 11.65 25.01 -9.80
N THR A 179 12.43 23.99 -9.49
CA THR A 179 13.86 24.16 -9.22
C THR A 179 14.61 24.58 -10.50
N MET A 180 14.33 23.96 -11.64
CA MET A 180 14.96 24.32 -12.92
C MET A 180 14.56 25.73 -13.38
N MET A 181 13.27 26.09 -13.23
CA MET A 181 12.79 27.44 -13.51
C MET A 181 13.48 28.49 -12.61
N THR A 182 13.67 28.18 -11.33
CA THR A 182 14.21 29.14 -10.35
C THR A 182 15.74 29.28 -10.46
N LYS A 183 16.47 28.16 -10.61
CA LYS A 183 17.94 28.14 -10.60
C LYS A 183 18.55 28.40 -11.96
N GLU A 184 17.96 27.80 -13.02
CA GLU A 184 18.50 27.85 -14.37
C GLU A 184 17.76 28.87 -15.25
N GLY A 185 16.69 29.48 -14.74
CA GLY A 185 15.89 30.47 -15.49
C GLY A 185 15.11 29.88 -16.68
N LEU A 186 14.86 28.56 -16.67
CA LEU A 186 14.11 27.92 -17.74
C LEU A 186 12.62 28.34 -17.70
N ASP A 187 12.01 28.41 -18.85
CA ASP A 187 10.54 28.50 -18.93
C ASP A 187 9.91 27.15 -18.58
N TYR A 188 8.58 27.17 -18.30
CA TYR A 188 7.85 25.99 -17.85
C TYR A 188 7.90 24.83 -18.88
N GLU A 189 7.67 25.14 -20.15
CA GLU A 189 7.63 24.12 -21.21
C GLU A 189 8.96 23.38 -21.34
N THR A 190 10.06 24.14 -21.29
CA THR A 190 11.42 23.59 -21.34
C THR A 190 11.72 22.74 -20.08
N ALA A 191 11.36 23.22 -18.91
CA ALA A 191 11.57 22.51 -17.65
C ALA A 191 10.73 21.22 -17.55
N LEU A 192 9.49 21.24 -18.06
CA LEU A 192 8.62 20.06 -18.12
C LEU A 192 9.20 19.01 -19.08
N LYS A 193 9.63 19.43 -20.26
CA LYS A 193 10.23 18.52 -21.23
C LYS A 193 11.50 17.87 -20.68
N ASP A 194 12.35 18.65 -20.04
CA ASP A 194 13.55 18.13 -19.38
C ASP A 194 13.20 17.14 -18.26
N ALA A 195 12.15 17.43 -17.45
CA ALA A 195 11.64 16.50 -16.44
C ALA A 195 11.18 15.16 -17.04
N GLN A 196 10.55 15.18 -18.22
CA GLN A 196 10.13 13.98 -18.94
C GLN A 196 11.33 13.20 -19.50
N GLU A 197 12.32 13.88 -20.09
CA GLU A 197 13.53 13.27 -20.62
C GLU A 197 14.39 12.63 -19.51
N GLN A 198 14.40 13.24 -18.32
CA GLN A 198 15.10 12.72 -17.14
C GLN A 198 14.31 11.63 -16.39
N GLY A 199 13.06 11.37 -16.76
CA GLY A 199 12.19 10.38 -16.11
C GLY A 199 11.55 10.83 -14.79
N PHE A 200 11.57 12.13 -14.49
CA PHE A 200 10.86 12.71 -13.34
C PHE A 200 9.38 12.93 -13.62
N ALA A 201 9.00 13.11 -14.89
CA ALA A 201 7.61 13.22 -15.32
C ALA A 201 7.26 12.11 -16.32
N GLU A 202 6.04 11.58 -16.23
CA GLU A 202 5.49 10.68 -17.23
C GLU A 202 5.03 11.46 -18.48
N ALA A 203 4.66 10.72 -19.55
CA ALA A 203 4.16 11.33 -20.79
C ALA A 203 2.89 12.16 -20.55
N ASP A 204 2.03 11.70 -19.64
CA ASP A 204 0.91 12.50 -19.12
C ASP A 204 1.21 12.96 -17.69
N PRO A 205 1.72 14.19 -17.50
CA PRO A 205 2.11 14.72 -16.22
C PRO A 205 0.96 15.38 -15.45
N THR A 206 -0.28 15.32 -15.94
CA THR A 206 -1.44 16.09 -15.44
C THR A 206 -1.60 15.97 -13.92
N ALA A 207 -1.50 14.76 -13.37
CA ALA A 207 -1.67 14.56 -11.93
C ALA A 207 -0.62 15.32 -11.09
N ASP A 208 0.58 15.50 -11.63
CA ASP A 208 1.67 16.23 -10.97
C ASP A 208 1.49 17.73 -11.15
N VAL A 209 1.41 18.20 -12.40
CA VAL A 209 1.45 19.63 -12.71
C VAL A 209 0.18 20.38 -12.32
N GLU A 210 -0.97 19.70 -12.31
CA GLU A 210 -2.23 20.25 -11.81
C GLU A 210 -2.36 20.14 -10.28
N GLY A 211 -1.37 19.57 -9.59
CA GLY A 211 -1.32 19.48 -8.14
C GLY A 211 -2.20 18.41 -7.52
N ILE A 212 -2.79 17.52 -8.32
CA ILE A 212 -3.71 16.44 -7.85
C ILE A 212 -2.97 15.48 -6.91
N ASP A 213 -1.75 15.08 -7.28
CA ASP A 213 -0.92 14.21 -6.43
C ASP A 213 -0.60 14.85 -5.09
N ALA A 214 -0.20 16.12 -5.09
CA ALA A 214 0.10 16.87 -3.86
C ALA A 214 -1.16 17.07 -3.01
N ALA A 215 -2.30 17.38 -3.62
CA ALA A 215 -3.58 17.55 -2.93
C ALA A 215 -4.03 16.24 -2.25
N ASN A 216 -3.94 15.10 -2.94
CA ASN A 216 -4.28 13.79 -2.36
C ASN A 216 -3.40 13.46 -1.15
N LYS A 217 -2.08 13.69 -1.25
CA LYS A 217 -1.15 13.46 -0.14
C LYS A 217 -1.44 14.39 1.04
N LEU A 218 -1.71 15.67 0.78
CA LEU A 218 -2.04 16.63 1.83
C LEU A 218 -3.36 16.26 2.52
N THR A 219 -4.37 15.85 1.75
CA THR A 219 -5.66 15.38 2.30
C THR A 219 -5.45 14.24 3.29
N ILE A 220 -4.61 13.25 2.95
CA ILE A 220 -4.32 12.12 3.84
C ILE A 220 -3.54 12.56 5.09
N LEU A 221 -2.60 13.49 4.96
CA LEU A 221 -1.82 14.02 6.11
C LEU A 221 -2.67 14.82 7.08
N MET A 222 -3.77 15.42 6.62
CA MET A 222 -4.68 16.25 7.42
C MET A 222 -5.85 15.45 8.02
N ALA A 223 -6.07 14.22 7.61
CA ALA A 223 -7.17 13.36 8.04
C ALA A 223 -6.81 12.61 9.34
#